data_68f942369c1e67552d97dca18ac5a6d4
#
_entry.id   68f942369c1e67552d97dca18ac5a6d4
#
_cell.length_a   1.000
_cell.length_b   1.000
_cell.length_c   1.000
_cell.angle_alpha   90.00
_cell.angle_beta   90.00
_cell.angle_gamma   90.00
#
_symmetry.space_group_name_H-M   'P 1'
#
loop_
_entity.id
_entity.type
_entity.pdbx_description
1 polymer ?
#
loop_
_entity_poly.entity_id
_entity_poly.type
_entity_poly.pdbx_seq_one_letter_code
_entity_poly.pdbx_strand_id
1 'polypeptide(L)'
;MTLTRLIRHGWPLALLFGTAPPAHAEPLRIGAEDDWYPYTALRDGQVQGMSVDIVKAAFAATSTDIELLPYPYARCMQLALKGELVACFNTAPNAQIAVDYLLPKTALFHDDILLWARSTQATPLSGLEQLAGKRVAVTIGYEYGERFDHNQQLVRVPVRQDRNGFLMLQRQRVDYVVAYRGIATHLFRQHPELADQFSPVATVHQPQLHLSFSRHAAQAADALQRFEQGMRLIQDNGRYQQILQDWQHGSADSAPPRYTAKSPVATQ
;
A
#
# COMPACT_ATOMS: atom_id res chain seq x y z
N MET A 1 59.22 -73.18 5.50
CA MET A 1 57.98 -72.72 6.08
C MET A 1 58.01 -71.17 6.13
N THR A 2 57.40 -70.55 5.15
CA THR A 2 57.45 -69.04 4.95
C THR A 2 56.06 -68.53 5.15
N LEU A 3 55.83 -67.66 6.21
CA LEU A 3 54.57 -67.02 6.51
C LEU A 3 54.47 -65.72 5.70
N THR A 4 53.49 -65.67 4.82
CA THR A 4 53.15 -64.46 4.06
C THR A 4 52.16 -63.58 4.89
N ARG A 5 52.56 -62.39 5.26
CA ARG A 5 51.71 -61.38 5.92
C ARG A 5 50.83 -60.67 4.89
N LEU A 6 49.48 -60.74 5.01
CA LEU A 6 48.52 -59.94 4.28
C LEU A 6 48.42 -58.55 4.94
N ILE A 7 48.79 -57.53 4.21
CA ILE A 7 48.57 -56.13 4.60
C ILE A 7 47.15 -55.70 4.09
N ARG A 8 46.19 -55.48 5.01
CA ARG A 8 44.88 -54.86 4.71
C ARG A 8 45.03 -53.38 4.63
N HIS A 9 44.90 -52.85 3.44
CA HIS A 9 44.78 -51.34 3.24
C HIS A 9 43.33 -50.96 3.51
N GLY A 10 43.11 -50.29 4.66
CA GLY A 10 41.88 -49.60 4.96
C GLY A 10 41.86 -48.23 4.28
N TRP A 11 40.94 -48.04 3.35
CA TRP A 11 40.68 -46.71 2.79
C TRP A 11 39.83 -45.90 3.79
N PRO A 12 40.20 -44.63 4.11
CA PRO A 12 39.36 -43.78 4.89
C PRO A 12 38.20 -43.25 4.01
N LEU A 13 36.96 -43.55 4.42
CA LEU A 13 35.76 -43.04 3.82
C LEU A 13 35.65 -41.52 4.22
N ALA A 14 36.07 -40.61 3.34
CA ALA A 14 35.90 -39.17 3.53
C ALA A 14 34.42 -38.82 3.36
N LEU A 15 33.72 -38.56 4.47
CA LEU A 15 32.38 -37.99 4.48
C LEU A 15 32.44 -36.52 3.98
N LEU A 16 32.11 -36.29 2.70
CA LEU A 16 31.88 -34.98 2.15
C LEU A 16 30.55 -34.43 2.73
N PHE A 17 30.63 -33.61 3.77
CA PHE A 17 29.54 -32.78 4.19
C PHE A 17 29.37 -31.67 3.12
N GLY A 18 28.48 -31.91 2.17
CA GLY A 18 28.04 -30.92 1.23
C GLY A 18 27.25 -29.84 2.00
N THR A 19 27.82 -28.64 2.13
CA THR A 19 27.08 -27.45 2.59
C THR A 19 26.09 -27.09 1.49
N ALA A 20 24.81 -27.48 1.66
CA ALA A 20 23.75 -26.97 0.81
C ALA A 20 23.74 -25.41 0.93
N PRO A 21 23.68 -24.67 -0.19
CA PRO A 21 23.54 -23.23 -0.14
C PRO A 21 22.27 -22.90 0.63
N PRO A 22 22.24 -21.81 1.43
CA PRO A 22 21.03 -21.37 2.12
C PRO A 22 19.95 -21.17 1.07
N ALA A 23 18.84 -21.89 1.20
CA ALA A 23 17.65 -21.66 0.40
C ALA A 23 17.19 -20.22 0.69
N HIS A 24 17.38 -19.30 -0.26
CA HIS A 24 16.76 -18.00 -0.18
C HIS A 24 15.25 -18.23 -0.24
N ALA A 25 14.55 -17.82 0.82
CA ALA A 25 13.09 -17.84 0.80
C ALA A 25 12.62 -16.92 -0.34
N GLU A 26 11.63 -17.37 -1.09
CA GLU A 26 11.02 -16.51 -2.12
C GLU A 26 10.47 -15.21 -1.47
N PRO A 27 10.65 -14.04 -2.12
CA PRO A 27 10.15 -12.79 -1.59
C PRO A 27 8.63 -12.82 -1.44
N LEU A 28 8.12 -12.18 -0.39
CA LEU A 28 6.68 -12.04 -0.18
C LEU A 28 6.09 -11.15 -1.26
N ARG A 29 5.14 -11.67 -2.03
CA ARG A 29 4.45 -10.93 -3.09
C ARG A 29 3.33 -10.10 -2.50
N ILE A 30 3.51 -8.78 -2.48
CA ILE A 30 2.57 -7.80 -1.92
C ILE A 30 2.07 -6.92 -3.04
N GLY A 31 0.75 -6.82 -3.17
CA GLY A 31 0.14 -5.94 -4.14
C GLY A 31 0.17 -4.48 -3.67
N ALA A 32 0.41 -3.58 -4.61
CA ALA A 32 0.48 -2.15 -4.38
C ALA A 32 -0.43 -1.45 -5.39
N GLU A 33 -1.15 -0.42 -4.97
CA GLU A 33 -1.99 0.34 -5.87
C GLU A 33 -1.13 1.07 -6.91
N ASP A 34 -1.55 1.01 -8.19
CA ASP A 34 -0.76 1.49 -9.32
C ASP A 34 -0.91 2.99 -9.59
N ASP A 35 -1.91 3.66 -8.99
CA ASP A 35 -2.21 5.08 -9.28
C ASP A 35 -2.87 5.82 -8.09
N TRP A 36 -2.18 5.85 -6.97
CA TRP A 36 -2.63 6.55 -5.74
C TRP A 36 -1.50 7.38 -5.12
N TYR A 37 -0.77 8.14 -5.96
CA TYR A 37 0.30 9.01 -5.49
C TYR A 37 -0.25 10.21 -4.70
N PRO A 38 0.34 10.63 -3.57
CA PRO A 38 1.71 10.38 -3.13
C PRO A 38 1.91 9.11 -2.28
N TYR A 39 0.88 8.31 -2.05
CA TYR A 39 0.97 7.16 -1.16
C TYR A 39 1.53 5.93 -1.87
N THR A 40 1.01 5.61 -3.04
CA THR A 40 1.44 4.47 -3.85
C THR A 40 1.15 4.73 -5.32
N ALA A 41 2.11 4.52 -6.20
CA ALA A 41 1.89 4.53 -7.64
C ALA A 41 3.01 3.80 -8.40
N LEU A 42 2.71 3.34 -9.60
CA LEU A 42 3.72 2.90 -10.56
C LEU A 42 4.27 4.13 -11.29
N ARG A 43 5.51 4.51 -11.03
CA ARG A 43 6.21 5.63 -11.70
C ARG A 43 7.59 5.16 -12.15
N ASP A 44 7.96 5.49 -13.38
CA ASP A 44 9.26 5.13 -13.96
C ASP A 44 9.58 3.62 -13.86
N GLY A 45 8.55 2.78 -14.00
CA GLY A 45 8.66 1.32 -13.90
C GLY A 45 8.83 0.77 -12.49
N GLN A 46 8.71 1.61 -11.45
CA GLN A 46 8.85 1.22 -10.05
C GLN A 46 7.64 1.63 -9.22
N VAL A 47 7.27 0.79 -8.25
CA VAL A 47 6.28 1.14 -7.24
C VAL A 47 6.91 2.09 -6.23
N GLN A 48 6.37 3.31 -6.12
CA GLN A 48 6.88 4.41 -5.30
C GLN A 48 5.75 5.05 -4.50
N GLY A 49 6.10 5.69 -3.37
CA GLY A 49 5.17 6.45 -2.56
C GLY A 49 5.46 6.34 -1.07
N MET A 50 4.80 7.18 -0.27
CA MET A 50 4.99 7.24 1.18
C MET A 50 4.71 5.89 1.86
N SER A 51 3.60 5.26 1.57
CA SER A 51 3.27 3.95 2.15
C SER A 51 4.17 2.84 1.63
N VAL A 52 4.69 2.95 0.41
CA VAL A 52 5.72 2.06 -0.14
C VAL A 52 6.99 2.10 0.70
N ASP A 53 7.45 3.32 1.05
CA ASP A 53 8.66 3.48 1.87
C ASP A 53 8.45 2.95 3.29
N ILE A 54 7.27 3.14 3.88
CA ILE A 54 6.90 2.59 5.19
C ILE A 54 6.92 1.05 5.15
N VAL A 55 6.25 0.45 4.16
CA VAL A 55 6.16 -1.02 4.00
C VAL A 55 7.55 -1.63 3.79
N LYS A 56 8.36 -1.04 2.89
CA LYS A 56 9.74 -1.49 2.67
C LYS A 56 10.59 -1.39 3.93
N ALA A 57 10.50 -0.28 4.66
CA ALA A 57 11.26 -0.07 5.90
C ALA A 57 10.85 -1.08 6.99
N ALA A 58 9.55 -1.35 7.14
CA ALA A 58 9.04 -2.29 8.13
C ALA A 58 9.53 -3.73 7.84
N PHE A 59 9.41 -4.21 6.61
CA PHE A 59 9.89 -5.56 6.26
C PHE A 59 11.41 -5.67 6.29
N ALA A 60 12.14 -4.63 5.87
CA ALA A 60 13.60 -4.59 5.96
C ALA A 60 14.08 -4.68 7.42
N ALA A 61 13.39 -4.05 8.37
CA ALA A 61 13.72 -4.11 9.80
C ALA A 61 13.61 -5.53 10.39
N THR A 62 12.89 -6.44 9.74
CA THR A 62 12.77 -7.86 10.10
C THR A 62 13.49 -8.79 9.13
N SER A 63 14.40 -8.25 8.30
CA SER A 63 15.15 -9.02 7.28
C SER A 63 14.23 -9.86 6.39
N THR A 64 13.10 -9.31 6.00
CA THR A 64 12.09 -9.98 5.17
C THR A 64 12.10 -9.38 3.76
N ASP A 65 12.37 -10.21 2.77
CA ASP A 65 12.36 -9.80 1.37
C ASP A 65 10.91 -9.70 0.85
N ILE A 66 10.61 -8.62 0.14
CA ILE A 66 9.31 -8.37 -0.46
C ILE A 66 9.44 -8.00 -1.93
N GLU A 67 8.45 -8.42 -2.72
CA GLU A 67 8.23 -7.99 -4.09
C GLU A 67 6.92 -7.19 -4.15
N LEU A 68 7.01 -5.93 -4.59
CA LEU A 68 5.82 -5.06 -4.75
C LEU A 68 5.32 -5.14 -6.18
N LEU A 69 4.05 -5.53 -6.35
CA LEU A 69 3.41 -5.76 -7.63
C LEU A 69 2.30 -4.72 -7.84
N PRO A 70 2.38 -3.88 -8.90
CA PRO A 70 1.40 -2.83 -9.14
C PRO A 70 0.09 -3.41 -9.70
N TYR A 71 -1.03 -3.01 -9.10
CA TYR A 71 -2.39 -3.35 -9.55
C TYR A 71 -3.36 -2.19 -9.26
N PRO A 72 -4.45 -2.05 -10.04
CA PRO A 72 -5.60 -1.28 -9.59
C PRO A 72 -6.11 -1.83 -8.26
N TYR A 73 -6.51 -0.95 -7.32
CA TYR A 73 -6.85 -1.33 -5.94
C TYR A 73 -7.83 -2.52 -5.85
N ALA A 74 -8.96 -2.43 -6.54
CA ALA A 74 -9.95 -3.52 -6.52
C ALA A 74 -9.38 -4.87 -7.01
N ARG A 75 -8.46 -4.85 -7.99
CA ARG A 75 -7.79 -6.07 -8.47
C ARG A 75 -6.80 -6.59 -7.45
N CYS A 76 -6.04 -5.71 -6.81
CA CYS A 76 -5.10 -6.03 -5.74
C CYS A 76 -5.82 -6.77 -4.60
N MET A 77 -6.92 -6.21 -4.11
CA MET A 77 -7.72 -6.81 -3.04
C MET A 77 -8.27 -8.18 -3.45
N GLN A 78 -8.79 -8.34 -4.67
CA GLN A 78 -9.26 -9.64 -5.16
C GLN A 78 -8.17 -10.70 -5.23
N LEU A 79 -6.94 -10.34 -5.63
CA LEU A 79 -5.81 -11.26 -5.65
C LEU A 79 -5.39 -11.69 -4.24
N ALA A 80 -5.38 -10.74 -3.29
CA ALA A 80 -5.12 -11.05 -1.88
C ALA A 80 -6.23 -11.92 -1.27
N LEU A 81 -7.51 -11.65 -1.59
CA LEU A 81 -8.64 -12.47 -1.15
C LEU A 81 -8.50 -13.93 -1.61
N LYS A 82 -7.98 -14.16 -2.82
CA LYS A 82 -7.75 -15.50 -3.38
C LYS A 82 -6.47 -16.18 -2.89
N GLY A 83 -5.61 -15.49 -2.15
CA GLY A 83 -4.30 -16.00 -1.71
C GLY A 83 -3.21 -15.96 -2.79
N GLU A 84 -3.45 -15.29 -3.91
CA GLU A 84 -2.46 -15.09 -4.97
C GLU A 84 -1.42 -14.02 -4.61
N LEU A 85 -1.76 -13.13 -3.67
CA LEU A 85 -0.87 -12.18 -3.01
C LEU A 85 -0.92 -12.39 -1.50
N VAL A 86 0.19 -12.11 -0.83
CA VAL A 86 0.28 -12.18 0.63
C VAL A 86 -0.51 -11.04 1.29
N ALA A 87 -0.47 -9.86 0.71
CA ALA A 87 -1.20 -8.69 1.19
C ALA A 87 -1.45 -7.68 0.07
N CYS A 88 -2.33 -6.72 0.35
CA CYS A 88 -2.54 -5.50 -0.43
C CYS A 88 -2.59 -4.28 0.53
N PHE A 89 -2.24 -3.09 0.09
CA PHE A 89 -2.31 -1.84 0.84
C PHE A 89 -2.76 -0.71 -0.11
N ASN A 90 -3.37 0.30 0.29
CA ASN A 90 -3.68 1.00 1.51
C ASN A 90 -5.19 0.88 1.86
N THR A 91 -5.55 -0.06 2.66
CA THR A 91 -6.96 -0.39 2.90
C THR A 91 -7.53 0.44 4.05
N ALA A 92 -8.72 1.01 3.87
CA ALA A 92 -9.53 1.56 4.94
C ALA A 92 -10.40 0.44 5.54
N PRO A 93 -10.21 0.06 6.82
CA PRO A 93 -10.96 -1.04 7.43
C PRO A 93 -12.46 -0.75 7.51
N ASN A 94 -13.26 -1.78 7.24
CA ASN A 94 -14.69 -1.86 7.51
C ASN A 94 -15.06 -3.28 7.96
N ALA A 95 -16.32 -3.52 8.27
CA ALA A 95 -16.79 -4.81 8.75
C ALA A 95 -16.51 -5.95 7.75
N GLN A 96 -16.70 -5.74 6.45
CA GLN A 96 -16.42 -6.74 5.41
C GLN A 96 -14.93 -7.02 5.26
N ILE A 97 -14.11 -5.97 5.22
CA ILE A 97 -12.65 -6.09 5.15
C ILE A 97 -12.11 -6.89 6.35
N ALA A 98 -12.64 -6.66 7.55
CA ALA A 98 -12.23 -7.39 8.76
C ALA A 98 -12.60 -8.89 8.71
N VAL A 99 -13.65 -9.25 7.99
CA VAL A 99 -14.04 -10.66 7.74
C VAL A 99 -13.12 -11.30 6.71
N ASP A 100 -12.85 -10.61 5.61
CA ASP A 100 -12.19 -11.16 4.43
C ASP A 100 -10.65 -11.21 4.56
N TYR A 101 -10.06 -10.32 5.39
CA TYR A 101 -8.62 -10.16 5.51
C TYR A 101 -8.14 -10.21 6.97
N LEU A 102 -6.84 -10.43 7.16
CA LEU A 102 -6.16 -10.23 8.43
C LEU A 102 -5.61 -8.80 8.45
N LEU A 103 -6.03 -8.02 9.43
CA LEU A 103 -5.57 -6.63 9.59
C LEU A 103 -4.53 -6.53 10.70
N PRO A 104 -3.40 -5.84 10.49
CA PRO A 104 -2.46 -5.51 11.56
C PRO A 104 -3.10 -4.51 12.53
N LYS A 105 -2.63 -4.51 13.77
CA LYS A 105 -3.03 -3.51 14.77
C LYS A 105 -2.45 -2.13 14.44
N THR A 106 -1.26 -2.11 13.84
CA THR A 106 -0.55 -0.89 13.50
C THR A 106 -0.94 -0.43 12.11
N ALA A 107 -1.48 0.78 12.01
CA ALA A 107 -1.77 1.42 10.74
C ALA A 107 -0.48 1.88 10.03
N LEU A 108 -0.53 1.99 8.71
CA LEU A 108 0.51 2.63 7.91
C LEU A 108 0.52 4.15 8.16
N PHE A 109 -0.62 4.78 8.01
CA PHE A 109 -0.85 6.22 8.23
C PHE A 109 -2.35 6.48 8.35
N HIS A 110 -2.73 7.75 8.50
CA HIS A 110 -4.12 8.18 8.38
C HIS A 110 -4.23 9.32 7.36
N ASP A 111 -5.39 9.45 6.72
CA ASP A 111 -5.75 10.61 5.89
C ASP A 111 -7.27 10.85 5.93
N ASP A 112 -7.65 12.11 5.77
CA ASP A 112 -9.06 12.49 5.76
C ASP A 112 -9.69 12.21 4.40
N ILE A 113 -10.83 11.58 4.39
CA ILE A 113 -11.71 11.49 3.23
C ILE A 113 -12.65 12.68 3.24
N LEU A 114 -12.57 13.50 2.20
CA LEU A 114 -13.33 14.74 2.08
C LEU A 114 -14.30 14.68 0.91
N LEU A 115 -15.40 15.38 1.09
CA LEU A 115 -16.32 15.71 0.01
C LEU A 115 -15.91 17.07 -0.58
N TRP A 116 -15.70 17.11 -1.88
CA TRP A 116 -15.24 18.28 -2.63
C TRP A 116 -16.33 18.81 -3.54
N ALA A 117 -16.49 20.13 -3.55
CA ALA A 117 -17.39 20.86 -4.46
C ALA A 117 -16.59 21.88 -5.27
N ARG A 118 -17.20 22.45 -6.32
CA ARG A 118 -16.63 23.63 -6.98
C ARG A 118 -16.58 24.80 -6.01
N SER A 119 -15.46 25.51 -5.94
CA SER A 119 -15.24 26.60 -4.99
C SER A 119 -16.34 27.67 -5.07
N THR A 120 -16.87 27.95 -6.27
CA THR A 120 -17.98 28.88 -6.50
C THR A 120 -19.32 28.40 -5.90
N GLN A 121 -19.43 27.15 -5.48
CA GLN A 121 -20.64 26.53 -4.92
C GLN A 121 -20.34 25.79 -3.60
N ALA A 122 -19.16 26.01 -3.04
CA ALA A 122 -18.69 25.34 -1.84
C ALA A 122 -19.39 25.91 -0.60
N THR A 123 -20.49 25.28 -0.21
CA THR A 123 -21.17 25.53 1.07
C THR A 123 -20.90 24.34 1.97
N PRO A 124 -20.37 24.54 3.20
CA PRO A 124 -20.18 23.46 4.15
C PRO A 124 -21.48 22.69 4.39
N LEU A 125 -21.40 21.35 4.32
CA LEU A 125 -22.54 20.48 4.62
C LEU A 125 -22.56 20.14 6.10
N SER A 126 -23.74 20.17 6.71
CA SER A 126 -23.94 19.77 8.11
C SER A 126 -24.03 18.27 8.30
N GLY A 127 -24.29 17.50 7.21
CA GLY A 127 -24.36 16.04 7.24
C GLY A 127 -24.50 15.41 5.85
N LEU A 128 -24.28 14.10 5.78
CA LEU A 128 -24.35 13.33 4.52
C LEU A 128 -25.76 13.16 4.00
N GLU A 129 -26.78 13.40 4.78
CA GLU A 129 -28.21 13.41 4.36
C GLU A 129 -28.49 14.48 3.29
N GLN A 130 -27.70 15.56 3.27
CA GLN A 130 -27.80 16.61 2.24
C GLN A 130 -27.34 16.16 0.86
N LEU A 131 -26.78 14.95 0.76
CA LEU A 131 -26.41 14.32 -0.51
C LEU A 131 -27.57 13.61 -1.21
N ALA A 132 -28.78 13.65 -0.65
CA ALA A 132 -29.96 13.03 -1.29
C ALA A 132 -30.16 13.56 -2.72
N GLY A 133 -30.19 12.63 -3.70
CA GLY A 133 -30.31 12.93 -5.12
C GLY A 133 -29.06 13.58 -5.78
N LYS A 134 -27.98 13.82 -5.03
CA LYS A 134 -26.75 14.40 -5.58
C LYS A 134 -25.89 13.34 -6.26
N ARG A 135 -25.28 13.72 -7.39
CA ARG A 135 -24.31 12.88 -8.11
C ARG A 135 -22.93 13.07 -7.47
N VAL A 136 -22.39 11.98 -6.95
CA VAL A 136 -21.06 11.99 -6.30
C VAL A 136 -20.12 11.06 -7.06
N ALA A 137 -19.00 11.57 -7.58
CA ALA A 137 -17.96 10.75 -8.17
C ALA A 137 -17.25 9.96 -7.07
N VAL A 138 -17.12 8.64 -7.27
CA VAL A 138 -16.49 7.67 -6.36
C VAL A 138 -15.49 6.82 -7.13
N THR A 139 -14.31 6.59 -6.58
CA THR A 139 -13.32 5.70 -7.20
C THR A 139 -13.72 4.24 -6.99
N ILE A 140 -13.64 3.44 -8.05
CA ILE A 140 -14.10 2.05 -8.07
C ILE A 140 -13.33 1.21 -7.06
N GLY A 141 -14.07 0.56 -6.15
CA GLY A 141 -13.53 -0.36 -5.15
C GLY A 141 -13.03 0.30 -3.87
N TYR A 142 -13.09 1.63 -3.75
CA TYR A 142 -12.67 2.32 -2.53
C TYR A 142 -13.74 2.27 -1.44
N GLU A 143 -13.28 2.23 -0.19
CA GLU A 143 -14.07 2.34 1.02
C GLU A 143 -14.02 3.79 1.53
N TYR A 144 -15.19 4.42 1.70
CA TYR A 144 -15.31 5.80 2.18
C TYR A 144 -15.93 5.90 3.58
N GLY A 145 -16.07 4.76 4.24
CA GLY A 145 -16.69 4.62 5.56
C GLY A 145 -18.18 4.29 5.50
N GLU A 146 -18.62 3.49 6.47
CA GLU A 146 -19.94 2.85 6.48
C GLU A 146 -21.12 3.83 6.26
N ARG A 147 -21.05 5.02 6.88
CA ARG A 147 -22.11 6.04 6.73
C ARG A 147 -22.25 6.53 5.30
N PHE A 148 -21.15 6.67 4.57
CA PHE A 148 -21.17 7.05 3.17
C PHE A 148 -21.48 5.86 2.28
N ASP A 149 -20.83 4.72 2.50
CA ASP A 149 -20.93 3.54 1.64
C ASP A 149 -22.33 2.95 1.65
N HIS A 150 -23.03 3.00 2.78
CA HIS A 150 -24.41 2.51 2.90
C HIS A 150 -25.49 3.57 2.60
N ASN A 151 -25.11 4.81 2.28
CA ASN A 151 -26.09 5.85 1.93
C ASN A 151 -26.70 5.57 0.54
N GLN A 152 -27.96 5.13 0.50
CA GLN A 152 -28.69 4.84 -0.71
C GLN A 152 -29.34 6.08 -1.37
N GLN A 153 -29.29 7.24 -0.73
CA GLN A 153 -29.96 8.44 -1.21
C GLN A 153 -29.12 9.22 -2.24
N LEU A 154 -27.80 9.06 -2.26
CA LEU A 154 -26.93 9.71 -3.24
C LEU A 154 -26.79 8.87 -4.52
N VAL A 155 -26.51 9.54 -5.64
CA VAL A 155 -26.24 8.89 -6.94
C VAL A 155 -24.74 8.75 -7.11
N ARG A 156 -24.21 7.50 -6.96
CA ARG A 156 -22.79 7.22 -7.17
C ARG A 156 -22.47 7.21 -8.65
N VAL A 157 -21.43 7.94 -9.02
CA VAL A 157 -20.87 7.97 -10.38
C VAL A 157 -19.46 7.37 -10.30
N PRO A 158 -19.28 6.10 -10.69
CA PRO A 158 -18.00 5.43 -10.57
C PRO A 158 -16.98 6.00 -11.54
N VAL A 159 -15.77 6.25 -11.05
CA VAL A 159 -14.60 6.68 -11.83
C VAL A 159 -13.43 5.74 -11.58
N ARG A 160 -12.51 5.65 -12.53
CA ARG A 160 -11.31 4.83 -12.37
C ARG A 160 -10.24 5.51 -11.50
N GLN A 161 -10.16 6.83 -11.55
CA GLN A 161 -9.13 7.65 -10.91
C GLN A 161 -9.77 8.91 -10.33
N ASP A 162 -9.27 9.40 -9.21
CA ASP A 162 -9.76 10.62 -8.56
C ASP A 162 -9.72 11.83 -9.50
N ARG A 163 -8.66 11.94 -10.33
CA ARG A 163 -8.55 13.01 -11.34
C ARG A 163 -9.77 13.06 -12.27
N ASN A 164 -10.29 11.91 -12.69
CA ASN A 164 -11.47 11.87 -13.55
C ASN A 164 -12.71 12.42 -12.83
N GLY A 165 -12.85 12.16 -11.53
CA GLY A 165 -13.89 12.71 -10.68
C GLY A 165 -13.83 14.24 -10.67
N PHE A 166 -12.64 14.83 -10.42
CA PHE A 166 -12.45 16.29 -10.43
C PHE A 166 -12.72 16.93 -11.80
N LEU A 167 -12.31 16.30 -12.90
CA LEU A 167 -12.64 16.76 -14.25
C LEU A 167 -14.15 16.70 -14.53
N MET A 168 -14.86 15.70 -14.00
CA MET A 168 -16.33 15.64 -14.09
C MET A 168 -16.99 16.72 -13.24
N LEU A 169 -16.47 17.01 -12.05
CA LEU A 169 -16.95 18.09 -11.16
C LEU A 169 -16.75 19.46 -11.84
N GLN A 170 -15.61 19.71 -12.45
CA GLN A 170 -15.32 20.91 -13.22
C GLN A 170 -16.36 21.12 -14.33
N ARG A 171 -16.69 20.04 -15.05
CA ARG A 171 -17.66 20.06 -16.17
C ARG A 171 -19.11 19.92 -15.73
N GLN A 172 -19.40 20.03 -14.43
CA GLN A 172 -20.76 19.92 -13.84
C GLN A 172 -21.48 18.59 -14.16
N ARG A 173 -20.73 17.55 -14.45
CA ARG A 173 -21.28 16.20 -14.69
C ARG A 173 -21.60 15.47 -13.39
N VAL A 174 -20.96 15.87 -12.29
CA VAL A 174 -21.26 15.47 -10.92
C VAL A 174 -21.37 16.71 -10.04
N ASP A 175 -22.01 16.56 -8.90
CA ASP A 175 -22.23 17.66 -7.95
C ASP A 175 -21.10 17.71 -6.91
N TYR A 176 -20.51 16.56 -6.60
CA TYR A 176 -19.40 16.38 -5.66
C TYR A 176 -18.41 15.31 -6.13
N VAL A 177 -17.22 15.37 -5.55
CA VAL A 177 -16.24 14.28 -5.59
C VAL A 177 -15.94 13.88 -4.14
N VAL A 178 -15.89 12.58 -3.84
CA VAL A 178 -15.31 12.10 -2.60
C VAL A 178 -13.88 11.63 -2.88
N ALA A 179 -12.90 12.20 -2.16
CA ALA A 179 -11.49 11.88 -2.36
C ALA A 179 -10.69 12.15 -1.07
N TYR A 180 -9.58 11.45 -0.92
CA TYR A 180 -8.63 11.67 0.16
C TYR A 180 -7.96 13.05 0.04
N ARG A 181 -7.74 13.71 1.19
CA ARG A 181 -7.13 15.05 1.25
C ARG A 181 -5.77 15.09 0.56
N GLY A 182 -4.88 14.13 0.90
CA GLY A 182 -3.53 14.10 0.36
C GLY A 182 -3.51 13.87 -1.14
N ILE A 183 -4.40 13.01 -1.66
CA ILE A 183 -4.56 12.76 -3.11
C ILE A 183 -5.00 14.04 -3.83
N ALA A 184 -6.06 14.69 -3.35
CA ALA A 184 -6.55 15.93 -3.93
C ALA A 184 -5.49 17.04 -3.89
N THR A 185 -4.82 17.21 -2.74
CA THR A 185 -3.75 18.22 -2.58
C THR A 185 -2.59 17.96 -3.54
N HIS A 186 -2.18 16.69 -3.71
CA HIS A 186 -1.14 16.34 -4.67
C HIS A 186 -1.59 16.61 -6.11
N LEU A 187 -2.80 16.18 -6.46
CA LEU A 187 -3.39 16.39 -7.78
C LEU A 187 -3.40 17.89 -8.15
N PHE A 188 -3.80 18.77 -7.23
CA PHE A 188 -3.86 20.21 -7.48
C PHE A 188 -2.47 20.84 -7.60
N ARG A 189 -1.45 20.30 -6.93
CA ARG A 189 -0.06 20.72 -7.14
C ARG A 189 0.47 20.32 -8.53
N GLN A 190 0.13 19.13 -9.00
CA GLN A 190 0.54 18.64 -10.33
C GLN A 190 -0.26 19.28 -11.47
N HIS A 191 -1.47 19.80 -11.17
CA HIS A 191 -2.40 20.40 -12.11
C HIS A 191 -2.87 21.77 -11.60
N PRO A 192 -2.02 22.82 -11.71
CA PRO A 192 -2.36 24.15 -11.21
C PRO A 192 -3.66 24.70 -11.79
N GLU A 193 -4.03 24.25 -12.99
CA GLU A 193 -5.30 24.60 -13.61
C GLU A 193 -6.53 24.05 -12.86
N LEU A 194 -6.35 23.09 -11.98
CA LEU A 194 -7.40 22.54 -11.09
C LEU A 194 -7.32 23.13 -9.66
N ALA A 195 -6.18 23.69 -9.29
CA ALA A 195 -6.04 24.37 -8.00
C ALA A 195 -7.12 25.46 -7.87
N ASP A 196 -7.52 25.85 -6.73
CA ASP A 196 -8.52 26.89 -6.45
C ASP A 196 -9.93 26.67 -7.04
N GLN A 197 -10.11 25.67 -7.94
CA GLN A 197 -11.42 25.37 -8.50
C GLN A 197 -12.32 24.55 -7.56
N PHE A 198 -11.72 23.90 -6.57
CA PHE A 198 -12.43 23.00 -5.68
C PHE A 198 -12.11 23.28 -4.22
N SER A 199 -13.13 23.16 -3.37
CA SER A 199 -13.00 23.31 -1.92
C SER A 199 -13.68 22.14 -1.20
N PRO A 200 -13.11 21.67 -0.07
CA PRO A 200 -13.76 20.67 0.74
C PRO A 200 -15.00 21.27 1.43
N VAL A 201 -16.09 20.53 1.44
CA VAL A 201 -17.37 20.95 2.03
C VAL A 201 -17.82 20.08 3.19
N ALA A 202 -17.25 18.88 3.35
CA ALA A 202 -17.47 18.01 4.50
C ALA A 202 -16.31 17.03 4.67
N THR A 203 -16.06 16.59 5.89
CA THR A 203 -15.29 15.39 6.19
C THR A 203 -16.25 14.19 6.18
N VAL A 204 -15.97 13.23 5.32
CA VAL A 204 -16.78 12.01 5.16
C VAL A 204 -16.35 10.96 6.16
N HIS A 205 -15.04 10.72 6.26
CA HIS A 205 -14.44 9.73 7.14
C HIS A 205 -12.97 10.09 7.43
N GLN A 206 -12.42 9.54 8.51
CA GLN A 206 -11.01 9.72 8.92
C GLN A 206 -10.37 8.35 9.22
N PRO A 207 -10.14 7.53 8.18
CA PRO A 207 -9.63 6.19 8.38
C PRO A 207 -8.15 6.16 8.73
N GLN A 208 -7.76 5.12 9.43
CA GLN A 208 -6.41 4.62 9.44
C GLN A 208 -6.24 3.65 8.28
N LEU A 209 -5.16 3.78 7.49
CA LEU A 209 -4.90 2.93 6.33
C LEU A 209 -3.97 1.78 6.74
N HIS A 210 -4.29 0.56 6.30
CA HIS A 210 -3.59 -0.65 6.70
C HIS A 210 -3.12 -1.48 5.50
N LEU A 211 -2.19 -2.42 5.75
CA LEU A 211 -2.08 -3.61 4.92
C LEU A 211 -3.25 -4.55 5.21
N SER A 212 -3.84 -5.11 4.17
CA SER A 212 -4.80 -6.21 4.27
C SER A 212 -4.11 -7.50 3.88
N PHE A 213 -3.81 -8.36 4.87
CA PHE A 213 -3.17 -9.65 4.62
C PHE A 213 -4.20 -10.70 4.24
N SER A 214 -3.84 -11.54 3.30
CA SER A 214 -4.69 -12.66 2.86
C SER A 214 -4.98 -13.64 4.00
N ARG A 215 -6.21 -14.16 4.07
CA ARG A 215 -6.52 -15.32 4.94
C ARG A 215 -6.17 -16.65 4.27
N HIS A 216 -5.86 -16.66 2.97
CA HIS A 216 -5.68 -17.86 2.16
C HIS A 216 -4.23 -18.07 1.70
N ALA A 217 -3.37 -17.05 1.71
CA ALA A 217 -1.96 -17.21 1.41
C ALA A 217 -1.22 -17.82 2.63
N ALA A 218 -0.52 -18.91 2.43
CA ALA A 218 0.15 -19.66 3.52
C ALA A 218 1.13 -18.80 4.35
N GLN A 219 1.78 -17.82 3.73
CA GLN A 219 2.78 -16.96 4.36
C GLN A 219 2.17 -15.74 5.08
N ALA A 220 0.87 -15.47 4.92
CA ALA A 220 0.28 -14.19 5.33
C ALA A 220 0.28 -13.96 6.85
N ALA A 221 0.05 -15.00 7.65
CA ALA A 221 0.04 -14.86 9.10
C ALA A 221 1.45 -14.54 9.66
N ASP A 222 2.49 -15.20 9.15
CA ASP A 222 3.89 -14.89 9.51
C ASP A 222 4.30 -13.51 9.00
N ALA A 223 3.94 -13.17 7.76
CA ALA A 223 4.19 -11.86 7.17
C ALA A 223 3.55 -10.72 7.98
N LEU A 224 2.32 -10.91 8.48
CA LEU A 224 1.65 -9.96 9.37
C LEU A 224 2.44 -9.77 10.67
N GLN A 225 2.91 -10.84 11.30
CA GLN A 225 3.71 -10.75 12.53
C GLN A 225 5.03 -10.01 12.31
N ARG A 226 5.73 -10.30 11.20
CA ARG A 226 6.96 -9.61 10.79
C ARG A 226 6.71 -8.14 10.51
N PHE A 227 5.64 -7.82 9.80
CA PHE A 227 5.23 -6.44 9.55
C PHE A 227 4.97 -5.68 10.85
N GLU A 228 4.19 -6.24 11.77
CA GLU A 228 3.91 -5.64 13.09
C GLU A 228 5.19 -5.40 13.91
N GLN A 229 6.10 -6.36 13.90
CA GLN A 229 7.40 -6.21 14.55
C GLN A 229 8.22 -5.11 13.87
N GLY A 230 8.27 -5.11 12.55
CA GLY A 230 9.00 -4.11 11.77
C GLY A 230 8.46 -2.70 11.97
N MET A 231 7.13 -2.53 11.99
CA MET A 231 6.50 -1.24 12.28
C MET A 231 6.91 -0.71 13.66
N ARG A 232 6.90 -1.56 14.69
CA ARG A 232 7.41 -1.14 16.02
C ARG A 232 8.86 -0.69 15.95
N LEU A 233 9.74 -1.48 15.30
CA LEU A 233 11.16 -1.14 15.19
C LEU A 233 11.40 0.19 14.48
N ILE A 234 10.69 0.48 13.38
CA ILE A 234 10.87 1.74 12.65
C ILE A 234 10.21 2.93 13.36
N GLN A 235 9.20 2.71 14.19
CA GLN A 235 8.63 3.74 15.06
C GLN A 235 9.59 4.07 16.20
N ASP A 236 10.13 3.06 16.88
CA ASP A 236 11.02 3.22 18.03
C ASP A 236 12.35 3.90 17.65
N ASN A 237 12.89 3.63 16.47
CA ASN A 237 14.15 4.23 15.99
C ASN A 237 13.97 5.54 15.21
N GLY A 238 12.74 6.05 15.08
CA GLY A 238 12.43 7.32 14.41
C GLY A 238 12.37 7.27 12.88
N ARG A 239 12.64 6.11 12.25
CA ARG A 239 12.60 5.98 10.77
C ARG A 239 11.22 6.26 10.20
N TYR A 240 10.15 5.82 10.88
CA TYR A 240 8.78 6.10 10.49
C TYR A 240 8.50 7.61 10.41
N GLN A 241 8.87 8.36 11.46
CA GLN A 241 8.70 9.82 11.49
C GLN A 241 9.50 10.52 10.40
N GLN A 242 10.72 10.05 10.16
CA GLN A 242 11.54 10.55 9.06
C GLN A 242 10.85 10.38 7.70
N ILE A 243 10.30 9.19 7.40
CA ILE A 243 9.58 8.96 6.14
C ILE A 243 8.41 9.94 6.01
N LEU A 244 7.60 10.12 7.06
CA LEU A 244 6.47 11.06 7.02
C LEU A 244 6.93 12.50 6.75
N GLN A 245 8.00 12.94 7.40
CA GLN A 245 8.56 14.29 7.23
C GLN A 245 9.11 14.49 5.81
N ASP A 246 9.86 13.52 5.29
CA ASP A 246 10.42 13.57 3.94
C ASP A 246 9.30 13.77 2.90
N TRP A 247 8.17 13.07 3.07
CA TRP A 247 7.01 13.18 2.18
C TRP A 247 6.19 14.47 2.39
N GLN A 248 6.15 15.04 3.60
CA GLN A 248 5.48 16.30 3.89
C GLN A 248 6.24 17.52 3.36
N HIS A 249 7.58 17.52 3.44
CA HIS A 249 8.41 18.69 3.11
C HIS A 249 8.85 18.76 1.64
N GLY A 250 8.29 17.92 0.77
CA GLY A 250 8.48 18.10 -0.66
C GLY A 250 9.65 17.36 -1.28
N SER A 251 10.16 16.31 -0.64
CA SER A 251 11.00 15.30 -1.30
C SER A 251 10.26 14.60 -2.45
N ALA A 252 9.03 14.99 -2.71
CA ALA A 252 8.19 14.49 -3.79
C ALA A 252 8.71 14.83 -5.20
N ASP A 253 9.66 15.75 -5.34
CA ASP A 253 10.32 16.10 -6.61
C ASP A 253 11.81 15.72 -6.66
N SER A 254 12.40 15.26 -5.55
CA SER A 254 13.74 14.69 -5.58
C SER A 254 13.68 13.19 -5.87
N ALA A 255 14.52 12.74 -6.80
CA ALA A 255 14.64 11.32 -7.15
C ALA A 255 14.77 10.44 -5.89
N PRO A 256 14.14 9.26 -5.83
CA PRO A 256 14.18 8.40 -4.65
C PRO A 256 15.62 8.15 -4.24
N PRO A 257 15.89 8.03 -2.92
CA PRO A 257 17.21 7.64 -2.46
C PRO A 257 17.60 6.34 -3.17
N ARG A 258 18.71 6.37 -3.91
CA ARG A 258 19.22 5.18 -4.61
C ARG A 258 19.57 4.14 -3.55
N TYR A 259 18.69 3.18 -3.33
CA TYR A 259 19.04 1.96 -2.63
C TYR A 259 20.05 1.24 -3.53
N THR A 260 21.34 1.42 -3.27
CA THR A 260 22.38 0.60 -3.85
C THR A 260 22.22 -0.80 -3.29
N ALA A 261 21.61 -1.69 -4.07
CA ALA A 261 21.73 -3.11 -3.84
C ALA A 261 23.24 -3.40 -3.81
N LYS A 262 23.72 -3.98 -2.71
CA LYS A 262 25.10 -4.50 -2.65
C LYS A 262 25.26 -5.51 -3.78
N SER A 263 26.07 -5.16 -4.80
CA SER A 263 26.49 -6.10 -5.84
C SER A 263 27.11 -7.33 -5.17
N PRO A 264 26.82 -8.55 -5.65
CA PRO A 264 27.53 -9.72 -5.16
C PRO A 264 29.00 -9.57 -5.49
N VAL A 265 29.83 -9.70 -4.48
CA VAL A 265 31.30 -9.73 -4.60
C VAL A 265 31.65 -10.88 -5.52
N ALA A 266 32.17 -10.58 -6.70
CA ALA A 266 32.80 -11.56 -7.57
C ALA A 266 34.05 -12.09 -6.87
N THR A 267 34.00 -13.34 -6.46
CA THR A 267 35.18 -14.11 -6.01
C THR A 267 35.91 -14.60 -7.25
N GLN A 268 37.14 -14.14 -7.41
CA GLN A 268 38.14 -14.70 -8.33
C GLN A 268 38.61 -16.06 -7.81
#